data_c718691f9b674e7fa5500c88f143d72a
#
_entry.id   c718691f9b674e7fa5500c88f143d72a
#
_cell.length_a   1.000
_cell.length_b   1.000
_cell.length_c   1.000
_cell.angle_alpha   90.00
_cell.angle_beta   90.00
_cell.angle_gamma   90.00
#
_symmetry.space_group_name_H-M   'P 1'
#
loop_
_entity.id
_entity.type
_entity.pdbx_description
1 polymer ?
#
loop_
_entity_poly.entity_id
_entity_poly.type
_entity_poly.pdbx_seq_one_letter_code
_entity_poly.pdbx_strand_id
1 'polypeptide(L)'
;GLGDVYKRQGMAASFNDELLYEVFDAVSDEARAKNRQFNEKGQYKRYQGLTMWTPNVNIFRDPRWGRGQETYGEDPYLSGRMGMAAVRGLQGPEDAEYDKLHACAKHFAVHSGPEWNRHSFNAENIAPRDLWETYLPAFKELVQKAGVKEVMCAYNRFEGDPCCGSNRLLTQILRNDWGFKGIVVTDCGAIGDFFQRKKHETHPDAAHASADAVLSGTDLECGGNFKSITDAVKKDLISEEKINTSVKRVLKARFELGEMNSTHPWSNIPFSVIDCPKHKELALKMAHESLVLLQNNNNILPLNRQMKVAVIGPNANDSVMQWGNYNGFPSHTVTLLEGIRAKLPDAQIIYEPVCGYTNDTTLHSLFNQCSIDGEAGFNATYWNNREYKGKIAATDRLTTPFHFSAEGSTVFAPGVGLKNFTAIYRSTFRPTDSGAATFRVMTNGGVTLFLNGKQIAEATNIKNHTNLYSFNYEAGKSYDIELRFIQVKDNPT
;
A
#
# COMPACT_ATOMS: atom_id res chain seq x y z
N GLY A 1 5.41 3.88 -0.70
CA GLY A 1 5.24 2.54 -1.21
C GLY A 1 5.68 2.35 -2.61
N LEU A 2 6.54 1.40 -2.75
CA LEU A 2 6.96 0.92 -4.04
C LEU A 2 5.74 0.40 -4.79
N GLY A 3 5.39 1.02 -5.91
CA GLY A 3 4.24 0.63 -6.71
C GLY A 3 2.91 0.99 -6.06
N ASP A 4 2.73 2.25 -5.81
CA ASP A 4 1.47 2.78 -5.29
C ASP A 4 0.29 2.31 -6.14
N VAL A 5 -0.57 1.54 -5.52
CA VAL A 5 -1.69 0.85 -6.17
C VAL A 5 -2.71 1.83 -6.75
N TYR A 6 -2.84 3.02 -6.17
CA TYR A 6 -3.84 4.01 -6.57
C TYR A 6 -3.50 4.79 -7.84
N LYS A 7 -2.26 4.76 -8.28
CA LYS A 7 -1.83 5.52 -9.46
C LYS A 7 -1.97 4.74 -10.77
N ARG A 8 -2.34 3.46 -10.72
CA ARG A 8 -2.33 2.59 -11.91
C ARG A 8 -3.33 2.97 -12.96
N GLN A 9 -4.54 3.32 -12.57
CA GLN A 9 -5.53 3.79 -13.53
C GLN A 9 -5.06 5.08 -14.21
N GLY A 10 -4.46 6.01 -13.46
CA GLY A 10 -3.82 7.19 -14.03
C GLY A 10 -2.65 6.83 -14.94
N MET A 11 -1.78 5.90 -14.54
CA MET A 11 -0.69 5.43 -15.41
C MET A 11 -1.21 4.82 -16.71
N ALA A 12 -2.29 4.04 -16.66
CA ALA A 12 -2.90 3.47 -17.85
C ALA A 12 -3.50 4.53 -18.79
N ALA A 13 -3.95 5.67 -18.25
CA ALA A 13 -4.44 6.79 -19.05
C ALA A 13 -3.36 7.45 -19.91
N SER A 14 -2.08 7.18 -19.67
CA SER A 14 -0.98 7.58 -20.56
C SER A 14 -0.93 6.77 -21.86
N PHE A 15 -1.48 5.56 -21.89
CA PHE A 15 -1.32 4.58 -22.98
C PHE A 15 0.14 4.29 -23.35
N ASN A 16 1.09 4.59 -22.46
CA ASN A 16 2.53 4.48 -22.66
C ASN A 16 3.11 3.34 -21.83
N ASP A 17 3.14 2.14 -22.40
CA ASP A 17 3.68 0.95 -21.75
C ASP A 17 5.22 0.97 -21.64
N GLU A 18 5.91 1.67 -22.55
CA GLU A 18 7.37 1.85 -22.47
C GLU A 18 7.74 2.69 -21.24
N LEU A 19 7.06 3.82 -21.02
CA LEU A 19 7.28 4.64 -19.84
C LEU A 19 6.91 3.88 -18.55
N LEU A 20 5.85 3.08 -18.60
CA LEU A 20 5.47 2.25 -17.46
C LEU A 20 6.54 1.21 -17.13
N TYR A 21 7.16 0.60 -18.13
CA TYR A 21 8.32 -0.27 -17.94
C TYR A 21 9.45 0.45 -17.21
N GLU A 22 9.86 1.64 -17.67
CA GLU A 22 10.91 2.45 -17.03
C GLU A 22 10.58 2.77 -15.55
N VAL A 23 9.31 3.10 -15.25
CA VAL A 23 8.85 3.36 -13.88
C VAL A 23 9.00 2.13 -13.01
N PHE A 24 8.62 0.95 -13.49
CA PHE A 24 8.72 -0.28 -12.70
C PHE A 24 10.15 -0.82 -12.62
N ASP A 25 11.01 -0.52 -13.58
CA ASP A 25 12.44 -0.78 -13.47
C ASP A 25 13.08 0.07 -12.36
N ALA A 26 12.77 1.37 -12.30
CA ALA A 26 13.19 2.23 -11.20
C ALA A 26 12.67 1.74 -9.82
N VAL A 27 11.41 1.29 -9.76
CA VAL A 27 10.83 0.67 -8.56
C VAL A 27 11.63 -0.56 -8.13
N SER A 28 12.08 -1.37 -9.09
CA SER A 28 12.84 -2.59 -8.79
C SER A 28 14.24 -2.27 -8.24
N ASP A 29 14.91 -1.23 -8.72
CA ASP A 29 16.18 -0.74 -8.16
C ASP A 29 16.02 -0.32 -6.71
N GLU A 30 15.01 0.48 -6.41
CA GLU A 30 14.74 0.94 -5.03
C GLU A 30 14.39 -0.22 -4.09
N ALA A 31 13.63 -1.21 -4.59
CA ALA A 31 13.28 -2.38 -3.81
C ALA A 31 14.51 -3.21 -3.45
N ARG A 32 15.40 -3.44 -4.40
CA ARG A 32 16.68 -4.14 -4.16
C ARG A 32 17.56 -3.40 -3.16
N ALA A 33 17.71 -2.09 -3.32
CA ALA A 33 18.49 -1.26 -2.40
C ALA A 33 17.95 -1.32 -0.96
N LYS A 34 16.63 -1.25 -0.79
CA LYS A 34 15.97 -1.38 0.51
C LYS A 34 16.13 -2.78 1.11
N ASN A 35 15.89 -3.83 0.31
CA ASN A 35 16.03 -5.22 0.75
C ASN A 35 17.44 -5.48 1.27
N ARG A 36 18.48 -5.07 0.53
CA ARG A 36 19.87 -5.20 0.97
C ARG A 36 20.10 -4.55 2.32
N GLN A 37 19.66 -3.30 2.50
CA GLN A 37 19.86 -2.58 3.76
C GLN A 37 19.13 -3.25 4.93
N PHE A 38 17.96 -3.82 4.70
CA PHE A 38 17.25 -4.57 5.74
C PHE A 38 17.96 -5.88 6.09
N ASN A 39 18.44 -6.60 5.09
CA ASN A 39 19.16 -7.86 5.28
C ASN A 39 20.48 -7.65 6.04
N GLU A 40 21.24 -6.58 5.74
CA GLU A 40 22.45 -6.18 6.46
C GLU A 40 22.18 -5.91 7.95
N LYS A 41 20.95 -5.52 8.29
CA LYS A 41 20.49 -5.31 9.68
C LYS A 41 19.82 -6.54 10.30
N GLY A 42 19.80 -7.69 9.61
CA GLY A 42 19.11 -8.89 10.06
C GLY A 42 17.59 -8.75 10.13
N GLN A 43 17.00 -7.89 9.32
CA GLN A 43 15.57 -7.62 9.29
C GLN A 43 14.91 -8.30 8.10
N TYR A 44 13.93 -9.17 8.38
CA TYR A 44 13.20 -9.97 7.38
C TYR A 44 11.70 -9.87 7.65
N LYS A 45 11.12 -8.66 7.45
CA LYS A 45 9.73 -8.40 7.76
C LYS A 45 8.90 -8.19 6.49
N ARG A 46 7.60 -8.06 6.68
CA ARG A 46 6.66 -7.62 5.65
C ARG A 46 7.16 -6.32 4.99
N TYR A 47 7.00 -6.21 3.68
CA TYR A 47 7.50 -5.11 2.82
C TYR A 47 9.03 -4.98 2.69
N GLN A 48 9.78 -6.00 3.10
CA GLN A 48 11.24 -6.02 3.01
C GLN A 48 11.77 -7.07 2.03
N GLY A 49 10.89 -7.91 1.47
CA GLY A 49 11.23 -8.97 0.52
C GLY A 49 11.42 -8.49 -0.91
N LEU A 50 11.68 -9.44 -1.80
CA LEU A 50 11.95 -9.23 -3.22
C LEU A 50 10.76 -9.62 -4.12
N THR A 51 9.64 -9.97 -3.54
CA THR A 51 8.39 -10.22 -4.26
C THR A 51 7.46 -9.02 -4.13
N MET A 52 7.04 -8.48 -5.26
CA MET A 52 6.10 -7.36 -5.35
C MET A 52 4.72 -7.89 -5.74
N TRP A 53 3.74 -7.79 -4.84
CA TRP A 53 2.37 -8.24 -5.11
C TRP A 53 1.61 -7.28 -6.03
N THR A 54 2.11 -7.19 -7.22
CA THR A 54 1.70 -6.30 -8.30
C THR A 54 2.13 -6.90 -9.66
N PRO A 55 1.39 -6.67 -10.77
CA PRO A 55 0.26 -5.76 -10.99
C PRO A 55 -1.11 -6.35 -10.62
N ASN A 56 -2.08 -5.45 -10.33
CA ASN A 56 -3.49 -5.79 -10.29
C ASN A 56 -4.08 -5.63 -11.71
N VAL A 57 -4.38 -6.73 -12.35
CA VAL A 57 -4.95 -6.76 -13.72
C VAL A 57 -6.41 -7.21 -13.74
N ASN A 58 -7.11 -7.13 -12.62
CA ASN A 58 -8.55 -7.30 -12.59
C ASN A 58 -9.24 -6.21 -13.42
N ILE A 59 -10.37 -6.54 -14.02
CA ILE A 59 -11.12 -5.64 -14.87
C ILE A 59 -12.08 -4.79 -14.04
N PHE A 60 -12.02 -3.47 -14.19
CA PHE A 60 -12.87 -2.52 -13.47
C PHE A 60 -14.25 -2.43 -14.16
N ARG A 61 -15.18 -3.32 -13.77
CA ARG A 61 -16.52 -3.43 -14.37
C ARG A 61 -17.58 -2.59 -13.67
N ASP A 62 -17.46 -2.39 -12.36
CA ASP A 62 -18.49 -1.73 -11.54
C ASP A 62 -17.84 -0.61 -10.71
N PRO A 63 -18.31 0.65 -10.83
CA PRO A 63 -17.77 1.77 -10.08
C PRO A 63 -17.94 1.65 -8.56
N ARG A 64 -18.81 0.76 -8.07
CA ARG A 64 -18.98 0.47 -6.65
C ARG A 64 -17.88 -0.42 -6.07
N TRP A 65 -17.06 -1.03 -6.92
CA TRP A 65 -15.93 -1.82 -6.46
C TRP A 65 -14.84 -0.92 -5.86
N GLY A 66 -14.62 -1.04 -4.54
CA GLY A 66 -13.73 -0.17 -3.77
C GLY A 66 -12.24 -0.23 -4.16
N ARG A 67 -11.83 -1.20 -5.01
CA ARG A 67 -10.44 -1.39 -5.47
C ARG A 67 -10.25 -1.14 -6.96
N GLY A 68 -11.25 -0.58 -7.63
CA GLY A 68 -11.18 -0.32 -9.08
C GLY A 68 -9.98 0.54 -9.47
N GLN A 69 -9.65 1.57 -8.69
CA GLN A 69 -8.51 2.45 -8.92
C GLN A 69 -7.13 1.75 -8.82
N GLU A 70 -7.06 0.56 -8.23
CA GLU A 70 -5.84 -0.25 -8.21
C GLU A 70 -5.51 -0.91 -9.55
N THR A 71 -6.43 -0.86 -10.51
CA THR A 71 -6.35 -1.55 -11.81
C THR A 71 -5.98 -0.60 -12.93
N TYR A 72 -5.72 -1.15 -14.11
CA TYR A 72 -5.47 -0.37 -15.33
C TYR A 72 -6.75 0.03 -16.08
N GLY A 73 -7.93 -0.32 -15.54
CA GLY A 73 -9.22 0.07 -16.10
C GLY A 73 -10.08 -1.12 -16.53
N GLU A 74 -10.99 -0.89 -17.47
CA GLU A 74 -11.99 -1.87 -17.90
C GLU A 74 -11.61 -2.67 -19.16
N ASP A 75 -10.62 -2.21 -19.90
CA ASP A 75 -10.19 -2.86 -21.14
C ASP A 75 -9.18 -3.98 -20.87
N PRO A 76 -9.45 -5.24 -21.27
CA PRO A 76 -8.56 -6.36 -21.02
C PRO A 76 -7.26 -6.30 -21.82
N TYR A 77 -7.25 -5.71 -23.01
CA TYR A 77 -6.05 -5.55 -23.83
C TYR A 77 -5.09 -4.53 -23.20
N LEU A 78 -5.60 -3.34 -22.88
CA LEU A 78 -4.82 -2.31 -22.18
C LEU A 78 -4.27 -2.83 -20.85
N SER A 79 -5.11 -3.53 -20.06
CA SER A 79 -4.69 -4.14 -18.81
C SER A 79 -3.57 -5.16 -18.99
N GLY A 80 -3.63 -5.96 -20.07
CA GLY A 80 -2.57 -6.90 -20.45
C GLY A 80 -1.28 -6.18 -20.82
N ARG A 81 -1.35 -5.15 -21.69
CA ARG A 81 -0.17 -4.38 -22.14
C ARG A 81 0.54 -3.70 -20.97
N MET A 82 -0.19 -2.94 -20.17
CA MET A 82 0.34 -2.25 -19.00
C MET A 82 0.84 -3.24 -17.94
N GLY A 83 0.11 -4.34 -17.74
CA GLY A 83 0.52 -5.41 -16.84
C GLY A 83 1.84 -6.06 -17.26
N MET A 84 2.03 -6.37 -18.53
CA MET A 84 3.29 -6.91 -19.04
C MET A 84 4.47 -5.95 -18.85
N ALA A 85 4.28 -4.66 -19.13
CA ALA A 85 5.29 -3.64 -18.90
C ALA A 85 5.73 -3.58 -17.43
N ALA A 86 4.76 -3.61 -16.51
CA ALA A 86 5.03 -3.64 -15.08
C ALA A 86 5.79 -4.91 -14.65
N VAL A 87 5.39 -6.09 -15.15
CA VAL A 87 6.07 -7.36 -14.86
C VAL A 87 7.52 -7.31 -15.33
N ARG A 88 7.76 -6.93 -16.58
CA ARG A 88 9.11 -6.89 -17.16
C ARG A 88 10.01 -5.88 -16.45
N GLY A 89 9.49 -4.68 -16.14
CA GLY A 89 10.24 -3.67 -15.39
C GLY A 89 10.63 -4.15 -13.99
N LEU A 90 9.73 -4.87 -13.30
CA LEU A 90 10.04 -5.44 -11.98
C LEU A 90 11.03 -6.60 -12.04
N GLN A 91 10.86 -7.51 -12.97
CA GLN A 91 11.64 -8.76 -13.03
C GLN A 91 13.02 -8.56 -13.66
N GLY A 92 13.23 -7.48 -14.40
CA GLY A 92 14.47 -7.20 -15.12
C GLY A 92 14.55 -7.95 -16.46
N PRO A 93 15.73 -7.97 -17.12
CA PRO A 93 15.93 -8.61 -18.42
C PRO A 93 15.60 -10.11 -18.39
N GLU A 94 14.92 -10.59 -19.43
CA GLU A 94 14.49 -12.00 -19.56
C GLU A 94 15.68 -12.99 -19.63
N ASP A 95 16.86 -12.54 -20.09
CA ASP A 95 18.08 -13.32 -20.23
C ASP A 95 19.03 -13.18 -19.02
N ALA A 96 18.63 -12.47 -17.97
CA ALA A 96 19.42 -12.35 -16.76
C ALA A 96 19.52 -13.67 -16.01
N GLU A 97 20.71 -13.98 -15.46
CA GLU A 97 20.92 -15.18 -14.64
C GLU A 97 20.03 -15.21 -13.39
N TYR A 98 19.75 -14.04 -12.84
CA TYR A 98 18.88 -13.85 -11.66
C TYR A 98 17.81 -12.82 -11.95
N ASP A 99 16.60 -13.09 -11.50
CA ASP A 99 15.50 -12.12 -11.55
C ASP A 99 15.80 -10.92 -10.64
N LYS A 100 15.48 -9.70 -11.11
CA LYS A 100 15.66 -8.50 -10.31
C LYS A 100 14.67 -8.47 -9.14
N LEU A 101 13.40 -8.74 -9.40
CA LEU A 101 12.33 -8.99 -8.42
C LEU A 101 11.41 -10.06 -8.99
N HIS A 102 10.49 -10.57 -8.18
CA HIS A 102 9.32 -11.29 -8.65
C HIS A 102 8.10 -10.36 -8.65
N ALA A 103 7.42 -10.27 -9.78
CA ALA A 103 6.11 -9.68 -9.92
C ALA A 103 5.02 -10.72 -9.64
N CYS A 104 3.86 -10.28 -9.18
CA CYS A 104 2.73 -11.14 -8.85
C CYS A 104 1.44 -10.61 -9.48
N ALA A 105 0.92 -11.33 -10.48
CA ALA A 105 -0.35 -10.98 -11.11
C ALA A 105 -1.52 -11.26 -10.16
N LYS A 106 -2.39 -10.29 -9.96
CA LYS A 106 -3.49 -10.40 -8.99
C LYS A 106 -4.78 -9.74 -9.46
N HIS A 107 -5.91 -10.14 -8.93
CA HIS A 107 -6.22 -11.31 -8.09
C HIS A 107 -6.92 -12.34 -8.96
N PHE A 108 -6.40 -13.56 -9.03
CA PHE A 108 -6.85 -14.59 -9.96
C PHE A 108 -7.95 -15.46 -9.31
N ALA A 109 -9.23 -15.41 -9.76
CA ALA A 109 -9.71 -14.63 -10.89
C ALA A 109 -11.13 -14.10 -10.62
N VAL A 110 -11.62 -13.28 -11.56
CA VAL A 110 -12.98 -12.70 -11.52
C VAL A 110 -13.25 -11.93 -10.21
N HIS A 111 -12.26 -11.15 -9.77
CA HIS A 111 -12.31 -10.39 -8.53
C HIS A 111 -12.64 -8.92 -8.83
N SER A 112 -13.91 -8.63 -9.10
CA SER A 112 -14.43 -7.29 -9.40
C SER A 112 -15.83 -7.07 -8.79
N GLY A 113 -16.17 -7.86 -7.78
CA GLY A 113 -17.44 -7.78 -7.07
C GLY A 113 -17.46 -6.65 -6.02
N PRO A 114 -18.62 -6.36 -5.42
CA PRO A 114 -18.74 -5.36 -4.37
C PRO A 114 -17.80 -5.65 -3.20
N GLU A 115 -17.09 -4.61 -2.74
CA GLU A 115 -16.03 -4.74 -1.73
C GLU A 115 -16.54 -5.28 -0.37
N TRP A 116 -17.78 -4.94 -0.01
CA TRP A 116 -18.38 -5.33 1.28
C TRP A 116 -18.59 -6.85 1.44
N ASN A 117 -18.66 -7.62 0.34
CA ASN A 117 -18.85 -9.07 0.40
C ASN A 117 -17.72 -9.88 -0.25
N ARG A 118 -16.56 -9.27 -0.52
CA ARG A 118 -15.42 -9.94 -1.18
C ARG A 118 -15.01 -11.27 -0.56
N HIS A 119 -15.21 -11.44 0.74
CA HIS A 119 -14.88 -12.63 1.52
C HIS A 119 -15.97 -13.73 1.51
N SER A 120 -17.11 -13.48 0.86
CA SER A 120 -18.21 -14.44 0.75
C SER A 120 -18.81 -14.52 -0.67
N PHE A 121 -18.39 -13.61 -1.55
CA PHE A 121 -18.88 -13.53 -2.93
C PHE A 121 -18.56 -14.81 -3.71
N ASN A 122 -19.53 -15.28 -4.50
CA ASN A 122 -19.37 -16.36 -5.45
C ASN A 122 -19.57 -15.83 -6.88
N ALA A 123 -18.54 -15.86 -7.69
CA ALA A 123 -18.60 -15.55 -9.10
C ALA A 123 -19.11 -16.79 -9.85
N GLU A 124 -20.41 -16.84 -10.09
CA GLU A 124 -21.09 -17.97 -10.73
C GLU A 124 -21.91 -17.54 -11.94
N ASN A 125 -22.27 -18.49 -12.80
CA ASN A 125 -23.03 -18.25 -14.03
C ASN A 125 -22.33 -17.26 -14.99
N ILE A 126 -20.98 -17.28 -15.01
CA ILE A 126 -20.22 -16.43 -15.90
C ILE A 126 -20.28 -17.03 -17.30
N ALA A 127 -20.75 -16.23 -18.27
CA ALA A 127 -20.75 -16.64 -19.66
C ALA A 127 -19.32 -17.00 -20.09
N PRO A 128 -19.10 -18.13 -20.80
CA PRO A 128 -17.77 -18.51 -21.27
C PRO A 128 -17.05 -17.41 -22.04
N ARG A 129 -17.78 -16.64 -22.83
CA ARG A 129 -17.23 -15.48 -23.54
C ARG A 129 -16.68 -14.42 -22.59
N ASP A 130 -17.43 -14.05 -21.56
CA ASP A 130 -16.98 -13.05 -20.57
C ASP A 130 -15.73 -13.56 -19.81
N LEU A 131 -15.70 -14.83 -19.45
CA LEU A 131 -14.54 -15.41 -18.80
C LEU A 131 -13.28 -15.33 -19.68
N TRP A 132 -13.39 -15.80 -20.94
CA TRP A 132 -12.23 -15.96 -21.82
C TRP A 132 -11.85 -14.70 -22.60
N GLU A 133 -12.76 -13.75 -22.78
CA GLU A 133 -12.51 -12.51 -23.54
C GLU A 133 -12.35 -11.27 -22.64
N THR A 134 -12.79 -11.35 -21.35
CA THR A 134 -12.72 -10.20 -20.45
C THR A 134 -11.86 -10.48 -19.21
N TYR A 135 -12.17 -11.53 -18.43
CA TYR A 135 -11.56 -11.70 -17.11
C TYR A 135 -10.20 -12.38 -17.13
N LEU A 136 -9.94 -13.28 -18.05
CA LEU A 136 -8.71 -14.07 -18.11
C LEU A 136 -7.61 -13.52 -19.04
N PRO A 137 -7.89 -12.74 -20.11
CA PRO A 137 -6.86 -12.39 -21.10
C PRO A 137 -5.64 -11.71 -20.50
N ALA A 138 -5.81 -10.70 -19.63
CA ALA A 138 -4.69 -10.00 -19.03
C ALA A 138 -3.77 -10.95 -18.25
N PHE A 139 -4.33 -11.85 -17.43
CA PHE A 139 -3.53 -12.87 -16.72
C PHE A 139 -2.78 -13.80 -17.67
N LYS A 140 -3.44 -14.25 -18.74
CA LYS A 140 -2.82 -15.11 -19.77
C LYS A 140 -1.62 -14.41 -20.42
N GLU A 141 -1.77 -13.15 -20.78
CA GLU A 141 -0.69 -12.34 -21.35
C GLU A 141 0.51 -12.24 -20.39
N LEU A 142 0.26 -11.96 -19.11
CA LEU A 142 1.32 -11.87 -18.11
C LEU A 142 2.04 -13.20 -17.90
N VAL A 143 1.32 -14.31 -17.92
CA VAL A 143 1.89 -15.67 -17.77
C VAL A 143 2.70 -16.05 -19.01
N GLN A 144 2.09 -15.96 -20.20
CA GLN A 144 2.66 -16.54 -21.41
C GLN A 144 3.64 -15.65 -22.14
N LYS A 145 3.49 -14.29 -22.03
CA LYS A 145 4.31 -13.34 -22.78
C LYS A 145 5.25 -12.52 -21.89
N ALA A 146 4.91 -12.29 -20.63
CA ALA A 146 5.79 -11.55 -19.72
C ALA A 146 6.48 -12.44 -18.67
N GLY A 147 6.17 -13.74 -18.63
CA GLY A 147 6.83 -14.69 -17.74
C GLY A 147 6.67 -14.35 -16.26
N VAL A 148 5.49 -13.83 -15.85
CA VAL A 148 5.27 -13.46 -14.45
C VAL A 148 5.58 -14.61 -13.50
N LYS A 149 6.30 -14.34 -12.43
CA LYS A 149 6.83 -15.36 -11.50
C LYS A 149 5.83 -15.79 -10.44
N GLU A 150 4.87 -14.93 -10.12
CA GLU A 150 3.85 -15.25 -9.11
C GLU A 150 2.45 -14.86 -9.58
N VAL A 151 1.46 -15.59 -9.07
CA VAL A 151 0.03 -15.31 -9.25
C VAL A 151 -0.64 -15.37 -7.89
N MET A 152 -1.41 -14.35 -7.54
CA MET A 152 -2.18 -14.32 -6.30
C MET A 152 -3.62 -14.73 -6.56
N CYS A 153 -4.07 -15.82 -5.91
CA CYS A 153 -5.46 -16.23 -5.96
C CYS A 153 -6.35 -15.30 -5.12
N ALA A 154 -7.57 -15.07 -5.62
CA ALA A 154 -8.48 -14.09 -5.08
C ALA A 154 -9.24 -14.57 -3.83
N TYR A 155 -9.86 -13.62 -3.10
CA TYR A 155 -10.72 -13.93 -1.96
C TYR A 155 -12.01 -14.65 -2.33
N ASN A 156 -12.64 -14.30 -3.45
CA ASN A 156 -13.95 -14.79 -3.82
C ASN A 156 -13.93 -16.27 -4.20
N ARG A 157 -15.13 -16.85 -4.27
CA ARG A 157 -15.34 -18.15 -4.93
C ARG A 157 -15.52 -17.93 -6.44
N PHE A 158 -15.14 -18.97 -7.18
CA PHE A 158 -15.37 -19.10 -8.61
C PHE A 158 -16.13 -20.41 -8.86
N GLU A 159 -17.36 -20.30 -9.35
CA GLU A 159 -18.26 -21.43 -9.62
C GLU A 159 -18.42 -22.38 -8.42
N GLY A 160 -18.48 -21.82 -7.21
CA GLY A 160 -18.65 -22.55 -5.96
C GLY A 160 -17.36 -22.80 -5.18
N ASP A 161 -16.22 -22.98 -5.84
CA ASP A 161 -14.93 -23.21 -5.20
C ASP A 161 -14.25 -21.90 -4.79
N PRO A 162 -13.64 -21.78 -3.60
CA PRO A 162 -12.75 -20.69 -3.29
C PRO A 162 -11.65 -20.58 -4.36
N CYS A 163 -11.33 -19.39 -4.86
CA CYS A 163 -10.31 -19.24 -5.91
C CYS A 163 -8.98 -19.88 -5.54
N CYS A 164 -8.58 -19.82 -4.25
CA CYS A 164 -7.34 -20.44 -3.78
C CYS A 164 -7.44 -21.97 -3.59
N GLY A 165 -8.62 -22.55 -3.72
CA GLY A 165 -8.90 -24.00 -3.74
C GLY A 165 -9.52 -24.46 -5.07
N SER A 166 -9.52 -23.63 -6.11
CA SER A 166 -10.12 -24.00 -7.39
C SER A 166 -9.13 -24.75 -8.29
N ASN A 167 -9.31 -26.06 -8.38
CA ASN A 167 -8.52 -26.88 -9.30
C ASN A 167 -8.69 -26.44 -10.76
N ARG A 168 -9.89 -25.96 -11.14
CA ARG A 168 -10.14 -25.44 -12.49
C ARG A 168 -9.29 -24.22 -12.79
N LEU A 169 -9.24 -23.23 -11.89
CA LEU A 169 -8.45 -22.02 -12.10
C LEU A 169 -6.96 -22.30 -12.01
N LEU A 170 -6.50 -22.93 -10.92
CA LEU A 170 -5.08 -22.98 -10.58
C LEU A 170 -4.34 -24.12 -11.30
N THR A 171 -4.96 -25.30 -11.40
CA THR A 171 -4.32 -26.46 -12.04
C THR A 171 -4.64 -26.54 -13.51
N GLN A 172 -5.91 -26.56 -13.90
CA GLN A 172 -6.28 -26.78 -15.29
C GLN A 172 -5.90 -25.56 -16.16
N ILE A 173 -6.44 -24.36 -15.86
CA ILE A 173 -6.21 -23.18 -16.68
C ILE A 173 -4.79 -22.63 -16.49
N LEU A 174 -4.42 -22.29 -15.24
CA LEU A 174 -3.16 -21.57 -15.00
C LEU A 174 -1.94 -22.47 -15.29
N ARG A 175 -1.88 -23.68 -14.72
CA ARG A 175 -0.70 -24.54 -14.85
C ARG A 175 -0.68 -25.38 -16.11
N ASN A 176 -1.79 -26.05 -16.44
CA ASN A 176 -1.81 -26.98 -17.58
C ASN A 176 -1.97 -26.23 -18.91
N ASP A 177 -3.00 -25.40 -19.06
CA ASP A 177 -3.29 -24.75 -20.34
C ASP A 177 -2.30 -23.61 -20.63
N TRP A 178 -1.93 -22.81 -19.63
CA TRP A 178 -1.02 -21.67 -19.82
C TRP A 178 0.44 -21.98 -19.51
N GLY A 179 0.73 -23.13 -18.91
CA GLY A 179 2.10 -23.58 -18.63
C GLY A 179 2.78 -22.86 -17.46
N PHE A 180 2.05 -22.25 -16.55
CA PHE A 180 2.61 -21.51 -15.40
C PHE A 180 3.45 -22.40 -14.49
N LYS A 181 4.70 -22.00 -14.22
CA LYS A 181 5.67 -22.75 -13.40
C LYS A 181 6.01 -22.05 -12.08
N GLY A 182 5.52 -20.85 -11.88
CA GLY A 182 5.83 -20.04 -10.72
C GLY A 182 4.99 -20.36 -9.48
N ILE A 183 5.03 -19.46 -8.50
CA ILE A 183 4.33 -19.58 -7.23
C ILE A 183 2.89 -19.09 -7.36
N VAL A 184 1.95 -19.83 -6.78
CA VAL A 184 0.62 -19.33 -6.45
C VAL A 184 0.60 -18.97 -4.97
N VAL A 185 0.41 -17.70 -4.67
CA VAL A 185 0.25 -17.17 -3.31
C VAL A 185 -1.20 -16.80 -3.05
N THR A 186 -1.67 -16.94 -1.81
CA THR A 186 -3.02 -16.47 -1.44
C THR A 186 -3.08 -14.99 -1.22
N ASP A 187 -4.24 -14.37 -1.45
CA ASP A 187 -4.52 -13.09 -0.79
C ASP A 187 -4.57 -13.29 0.73
N CYS A 188 -4.34 -12.20 1.49
CA CYS A 188 -4.06 -12.31 2.93
C CYS A 188 -5.27 -12.81 3.73
N GLY A 189 -5.10 -13.97 4.36
CA GLY A 189 -6.14 -14.63 5.14
C GLY A 189 -7.18 -15.41 4.32
N ALA A 190 -7.03 -15.51 3.00
CA ALA A 190 -8.01 -16.14 2.13
C ALA A 190 -8.33 -17.60 2.47
N ILE A 191 -7.36 -18.37 2.99
CA ILE A 191 -7.63 -19.75 3.44
C ILE A 191 -8.61 -19.79 4.63
N GLY A 192 -8.57 -18.78 5.49
CA GLY A 192 -9.53 -18.62 6.58
C GLY A 192 -10.98 -18.48 6.08
N ASP A 193 -11.17 -17.88 4.91
CA ASP A 193 -12.50 -17.67 4.33
C ASP A 193 -13.17 -18.99 3.93
N PHE A 194 -12.42 -20.07 3.67
CA PHE A 194 -12.97 -21.37 3.29
C PHE A 194 -13.87 -21.98 4.37
N PHE A 195 -13.54 -21.79 5.66
CA PHE A 195 -14.21 -22.46 6.77
C PHE A 195 -14.81 -21.51 7.83
N GLN A 196 -14.41 -20.25 7.83
CA GLN A 196 -14.93 -19.30 8.82
C GLN A 196 -16.41 -18.97 8.59
N ARG A 197 -17.15 -18.86 9.70
CA ARG A 197 -18.58 -18.50 9.67
C ARG A 197 -18.80 -17.15 8.99
N LYS A 198 -19.87 -17.07 8.18
CA LYS A 198 -20.26 -15.90 7.36
C LYS A 198 -19.27 -15.57 6.24
N LYS A 199 -18.39 -16.50 5.92
CA LYS A 199 -17.48 -16.44 4.78
C LYS A 199 -17.96 -17.45 3.71
N HIS A 200 -17.05 -18.32 3.23
CA HIS A 200 -17.44 -19.31 2.21
C HIS A 200 -18.14 -20.52 2.80
N GLU A 201 -17.75 -20.97 3.99
CA GLU A 201 -18.30 -22.14 4.70
C GLU A 201 -18.28 -23.42 3.85
N THR A 202 -17.27 -23.56 2.97
CA THR A 202 -17.08 -24.72 2.07
C THR A 202 -16.32 -25.87 2.71
N HIS A 203 -15.58 -25.59 3.80
CA HIS A 203 -14.71 -26.55 4.48
C HIS A 203 -15.03 -26.60 5.98
N PRO A 204 -14.81 -27.76 6.64
CA PRO A 204 -15.13 -27.88 8.06
C PRO A 204 -14.11 -27.21 8.99
N ASP A 205 -12.82 -27.15 8.59
CA ASP A 205 -11.72 -26.64 9.42
C ASP A 205 -10.51 -26.18 8.59
N ALA A 206 -9.52 -25.63 9.28
CA ALA A 206 -8.29 -25.14 8.67
C ALA A 206 -7.43 -26.25 8.03
N ALA A 207 -7.49 -27.48 8.54
CA ALA A 207 -6.71 -28.59 7.98
C ALA A 207 -7.25 -29.01 6.61
N HIS A 208 -8.57 -29.15 6.49
CA HIS A 208 -9.22 -29.43 5.19
C HIS A 208 -9.01 -28.29 4.19
N ALA A 209 -9.20 -27.03 4.63
CA ALA A 209 -8.99 -25.85 3.79
C ALA A 209 -7.55 -25.74 3.27
N SER A 210 -6.57 -25.97 4.14
CA SER A 210 -5.15 -25.94 3.76
C SER A 210 -4.76 -27.07 2.82
N ALA A 211 -5.27 -28.27 3.05
CA ALA A 211 -5.04 -29.43 2.18
C ALA A 211 -5.61 -29.17 0.78
N ASP A 212 -6.87 -28.74 0.69
CA ASP A 212 -7.53 -28.47 -0.59
C ASP A 212 -6.82 -27.35 -1.38
N ALA A 213 -6.43 -26.27 -0.72
CA ALA A 213 -5.68 -25.20 -1.35
C ALA A 213 -4.37 -25.69 -1.99
N VAL A 214 -3.57 -26.50 -1.27
CA VAL A 214 -2.31 -27.05 -1.80
C VAL A 214 -2.58 -28.06 -2.92
N LEU A 215 -3.56 -28.95 -2.77
CA LEU A 215 -3.93 -29.93 -3.79
C LEU A 215 -4.41 -29.26 -5.08
N SER A 216 -5.12 -28.14 -4.96
CA SER A 216 -5.62 -27.35 -6.09
C SER A 216 -4.55 -26.51 -6.77
N GLY A 217 -3.38 -26.31 -6.14
CA GLY A 217 -2.24 -25.65 -6.78
C GLY A 217 -1.71 -24.39 -6.08
N THR A 218 -2.21 -24.03 -4.91
CA THR A 218 -1.67 -22.93 -4.07
C THR A 218 -0.39 -23.40 -3.37
N ASP A 219 0.67 -22.57 -3.42
CA ASP A 219 1.99 -22.92 -2.89
C ASP A 219 2.33 -22.20 -1.59
N LEU A 220 1.83 -20.98 -1.40
CA LEU A 220 2.20 -20.10 -0.28
C LEU A 220 0.97 -19.37 0.27
N GLU A 221 0.87 -19.28 1.59
CA GLU A 221 -0.20 -18.53 2.25
C GLU A 221 0.29 -17.19 2.81
N CYS A 222 -0.42 -16.11 2.50
CA CYS A 222 -0.38 -14.89 3.29
C CYS A 222 -1.35 -15.03 4.47
N GLY A 223 -0.91 -15.64 5.56
CA GLY A 223 -1.77 -15.93 6.70
C GLY A 223 -1.13 -16.87 7.70
N GLY A 224 -1.92 -17.62 8.43
CA GLY A 224 -1.46 -18.56 9.45
C GLY A 224 -2.13 -19.93 9.41
N ASN A 225 -2.98 -20.21 8.42
CA ASN A 225 -3.74 -21.46 8.35
C ASN A 225 -2.90 -22.62 7.84
N PHE A 226 -1.88 -22.38 7.02
CA PHE A 226 -0.94 -23.42 6.58
C PHE A 226 -0.14 -24.06 7.73
N LYS A 227 -0.18 -23.51 8.95
CA LYS A 227 0.28 -24.21 10.15
C LYS A 227 -0.50 -25.50 10.40
N SER A 228 -1.75 -25.60 9.91
CA SER A 228 -2.59 -26.79 10.01
C SER A 228 -2.27 -27.87 8.98
N ILE A 229 -1.31 -27.65 8.06
CA ILE A 229 -0.89 -28.66 7.07
C ILE A 229 -0.34 -29.92 7.76
N THR A 230 0.38 -29.78 8.87
CA THR A 230 0.86 -30.94 9.65
C THR A 230 -0.28 -31.79 10.20
N ASP A 231 -1.38 -31.18 10.57
CA ASP A 231 -2.57 -31.90 11.02
C ASP A 231 -3.34 -32.50 9.85
N ALA A 232 -3.31 -31.84 8.67
CA ALA A 232 -3.87 -32.38 7.45
C ALA A 232 -3.14 -33.66 7.00
N VAL A 233 -1.80 -33.71 7.12
CA VAL A 233 -1.02 -34.93 6.85
C VAL A 233 -1.38 -36.06 7.84
N LYS A 234 -1.48 -35.76 9.14
CA LYS A 234 -1.88 -36.76 10.16
C LYS A 234 -3.29 -37.31 9.95
N LYS A 235 -4.16 -36.54 9.28
CA LYS A 235 -5.53 -36.94 8.92
C LYS A 235 -5.63 -37.56 7.53
N ASP A 236 -4.52 -37.84 6.87
CA ASP A 236 -4.45 -38.37 5.50
C ASP A 236 -5.17 -37.55 4.44
N LEU A 237 -5.33 -36.23 4.67
CA LEU A 237 -5.96 -35.30 3.74
C LEU A 237 -5.01 -34.88 2.61
N ILE A 238 -3.71 -34.91 2.86
CA ILE A 238 -2.66 -34.56 1.89
C ILE A 238 -1.39 -35.34 2.19
N SER A 239 -0.65 -35.73 1.15
CA SER A 239 0.66 -36.38 1.30
C SER A 239 1.80 -35.35 1.38
N GLU A 240 2.91 -35.70 2.04
CA GLU A 240 4.14 -34.92 2.06
C GLU A 240 4.70 -34.64 0.66
N GLU A 241 4.53 -35.56 -0.28
CA GLU A 241 4.97 -35.41 -1.68
C GLU A 241 4.32 -34.18 -2.34
N LYS A 242 3.03 -33.97 -2.09
CA LYS A 242 2.30 -32.78 -2.61
C LYS A 242 2.81 -31.49 -1.99
N ILE A 243 3.07 -31.49 -0.70
CA ILE A 243 3.67 -30.36 0.01
C ILE A 243 5.07 -30.06 -0.53
N ASN A 244 5.90 -31.09 -0.73
CA ASN A 244 7.25 -30.95 -1.29
C ASN A 244 7.24 -30.33 -2.69
N THR A 245 6.20 -30.54 -3.48
CA THR A 245 6.04 -29.88 -4.79
C THR A 245 5.94 -28.36 -4.63
N SER A 246 5.13 -27.87 -3.69
CA SER A 246 5.01 -26.44 -3.40
C SER A 246 6.30 -25.88 -2.78
N VAL A 247 6.92 -26.59 -1.84
CA VAL A 247 8.21 -26.20 -1.24
C VAL A 247 9.28 -26.03 -2.31
N LYS A 248 9.37 -26.95 -3.28
CA LYS A 248 10.34 -26.85 -4.40
C LYS A 248 10.12 -25.57 -5.22
N ARG A 249 8.88 -25.19 -5.49
CA ARG A 249 8.58 -23.93 -6.22
C ARG A 249 9.02 -22.70 -5.42
N VAL A 250 8.73 -22.67 -4.12
CA VAL A 250 9.13 -21.56 -3.24
C VAL A 250 10.66 -21.46 -3.14
N LEU A 251 11.35 -22.59 -2.96
CA LEU A 251 12.82 -22.59 -2.92
C LEU A 251 13.43 -22.18 -4.26
N LYS A 252 12.89 -22.70 -5.39
CA LYS A 252 13.32 -22.29 -6.73
C LYS A 252 13.24 -20.78 -6.92
N ALA A 253 12.12 -20.15 -6.53
CA ALA A 253 11.94 -18.71 -6.61
C ALA A 253 13.02 -17.94 -5.82
N ARG A 254 13.40 -18.43 -4.64
CA ARG A 254 14.47 -17.82 -3.83
C ARG A 254 15.84 -17.97 -4.50
N PHE A 255 16.10 -19.08 -5.20
CA PHE A 255 17.30 -19.23 -6.02
C PHE A 255 17.29 -18.27 -7.21
N GLU A 256 16.18 -18.15 -7.92
CA GLU A 256 16.02 -17.22 -9.05
C GLU A 256 16.24 -15.77 -8.63
N LEU A 257 15.84 -15.39 -7.42
CA LEU A 257 16.08 -14.06 -6.85
C LEU A 257 17.54 -13.85 -6.37
N GLY A 258 18.40 -14.85 -6.42
CA GLY A 258 19.77 -14.78 -5.94
C GLY A 258 19.92 -14.75 -4.41
N GLU A 259 18.85 -15.07 -3.65
CA GLU A 259 18.90 -15.02 -2.17
C GLU A 259 19.88 -16.03 -1.55
N MET A 260 20.27 -17.05 -2.29
CA MET A 260 21.23 -18.09 -1.86
C MET A 260 22.67 -17.76 -2.27
N ASN A 261 22.89 -16.69 -3.01
CA ASN A 261 24.21 -16.26 -3.49
C ASN A 261 24.58 -14.90 -2.92
N SER A 262 25.80 -14.78 -2.42
CA SER A 262 26.31 -13.51 -1.88
C SER A 262 26.64 -12.48 -2.97
N THR A 263 26.80 -12.92 -4.23
CA THR A 263 27.17 -12.06 -5.36
C THR A 263 26.31 -12.37 -6.57
N HIS A 264 25.55 -11.39 -7.04
CA HIS A 264 24.73 -11.43 -8.25
C HIS A 264 24.60 -10.00 -8.83
N PRO A 265 24.15 -9.80 -10.07
CA PRO A 265 24.12 -8.48 -10.73
C PRO A 265 23.45 -7.37 -9.91
N TRP A 266 22.46 -7.72 -9.10
CA TRP A 266 21.67 -6.77 -8.29
C TRP A 266 22.23 -6.52 -6.88
N SER A 267 23.35 -7.15 -6.50
CA SER A 267 23.93 -7.06 -5.14
C SER A 267 24.45 -5.67 -4.80
N ASN A 268 24.85 -4.89 -5.80
CA ASN A 268 25.58 -3.63 -5.61
C ASN A 268 24.73 -2.38 -5.91
N ILE A 269 23.42 -2.49 -6.05
CA ILE A 269 22.57 -1.32 -6.25
C ILE A 269 22.67 -0.42 -5.00
N PRO A 270 23.17 0.82 -5.13
CA PRO A 270 23.44 1.66 -3.97
C PRO A 270 22.16 2.18 -3.33
N PHE A 271 22.18 2.43 -2.02
CA PHE A 271 21.03 3.00 -1.32
C PHE A 271 20.64 4.40 -1.81
N SER A 272 21.59 5.14 -2.38
CA SER A 272 21.36 6.46 -2.98
C SER A 272 20.47 6.46 -4.24
N VAL A 273 20.13 5.28 -4.78
CA VAL A 273 19.17 5.19 -5.88
C VAL A 273 17.74 5.52 -5.42
N ILE A 274 17.46 5.34 -4.11
CA ILE A 274 16.14 5.59 -3.55
C ILE A 274 15.85 7.09 -3.60
N ASP A 275 14.70 7.43 -4.20
CA ASP A 275 14.23 8.81 -4.30
C ASP A 275 15.25 9.76 -4.98
N CYS A 276 16.08 9.22 -5.87
CA CYS A 276 17.09 9.99 -6.58
C CYS A 276 16.44 10.95 -7.61
N PRO A 277 17.17 12.00 -8.07
CA PRO A 277 16.65 12.96 -9.04
C PRO A 277 16.07 12.32 -10.31
N LYS A 278 16.74 11.29 -10.85
CA LYS A 278 16.27 10.54 -12.03
C LYS A 278 14.90 9.91 -11.79
N HIS A 279 14.68 9.30 -10.61
CA HIS A 279 13.41 8.66 -10.28
C HIS A 279 12.28 9.69 -10.06
N LYS A 280 12.61 10.86 -9.49
CA LYS A 280 11.66 11.98 -9.36
C LYS A 280 11.24 12.55 -10.72
N GLU A 281 12.19 12.70 -11.63
CA GLU A 281 11.91 13.15 -12.99
C GLU A 281 11.01 12.16 -13.74
N LEU A 282 11.30 10.87 -13.61
CA LEU A 282 10.50 9.79 -14.21
C LEU A 282 9.06 9.78 -13.64
N ALA A 283 8.91 9.95 -12.32
CA ALA A 283 7.60 10.05 -11.68
C ALA A 283 6.82 11.29 -12.18
N LEU A 284 7.50 12.42 -12.35
CA LEU A 284 6.88 13.64 -12.89
C LEU A 284 6.47 13.45 -14.35
N LYS A 285 7.31 12.82 -15.19
CA LYS A 285 6.98 12.49 -16.57
C LYS A 285 5.73 11.62 -16.66
N MET A 286 5.65 10.56 -15.86
CA MET A 286 4.48 9.70 -15.80
C MET A 286 3.23 10.47 -15.34
N ALA A 287 3.35 11.35 -14.35
CA ALA A 287 2.25 12.19 -13.90
C ALA A 287 1.74 13.12 -15.02
N HIS A 288 2.63 13.73 -15.80
CA HIS A 288 2.25 14.56 -16.94
C HIS A 288 1.51 13.77 -18.01
N GLU A 289 2.00 12.59 -18.38
CA GLU A 289 1.38 11.74 -19.40
C GLU A 289 0.05 11.12 -18.94
N SER A 290 -0.19 11.04 -17.63
CA SER A 290 -1.46 10.56 -17.07
C SER A 290 -2.61 11.57 -17.15
N LEU A 291 -2.33 12.85 -17.46
CA LEU A 291 -3.33 13.89 -17.52
C LEU A 291 -4.00 13.91 -18.90
N VAL A 292 -5.32 13.77 -18.91
CA VAL A 292 -6.13 13.76 -20.14
C VAL A 292 -7.00 15.02 -20.17
N LEU A 293 -6.79 15.85 -21.22
CA LEU A 293 -7.63 17.03 -21.46
C LEU A 293 -8.95 16.60 -22.13
N LEU A 294 -10.01 16.49 -21.35
CA LEU A 294 -11.32 16.07 -21.84
C LEU A 294 -12.08 17.22 -22.53
N GLN A 295 -11.87 18.46 -22.07
CA GLN A 295 -12.58 19.63 -22.58
C GLN A 295 -11.81 20.92 -22.27
N ASN A 296 -11.81 21.87 -23.20
CA ASN A 296 -11.22 23.19 -23.02
C ASN A 296 -12.07 24.28 -23.71
N ASN A 297 -13.27 24.54 -23.16
CA ASN A 297 -14.18 25.53 -23.70
C ASN A 297 -13.60 26.93 -23.56
N ASN A 298 -13.75 27.72 -24.60
CA ASN A 298 -13.26 29.11 -24.67
C ASN A 298 -11.74 29.24 -24.46
N ASN A 299 -10.97 28.16 -24.65
CA ASN A 299 -9.52 28.13 -24.42
C ASN A 299 -9.12 28.67 -23.03
N ILE A 300 -9.88 28.27 -21.99
CA ILE A 300 -9.58 28.69 -20.61
C ILE A 300 -8.23 28.16 -20.10
N LEU A 301 -7.77 27.04 -20.64
CA LEU A 301 -6.46 26.47 -20.36
C LEU A 301 -5.47 26.79 -21.50
N PRO A 302 -4.21 27.10 -21.17
CA PRO A 302 -3.62 27.22 -19.83
C PRO A 302 -4.13 28.44 -19.06
N LEU A 303 -4.21 28.32 -17.73
CA LEU A 303 -4.66 29.40 -16.85
C LEU A 303 -3.72 30.60 -16.91
N ASN A 304 -4.28 31.81 -16.92
CA ASN A 304 -3.51 33.04 -16.80
C ASN A 304 -2.90 33.15 -15.40
N ARG A 305 -1.64 33.57 -15.29
CA ARG A 305 -0.90 33.68 -14.03
C ARG A 305 -1.47 34.70 -13.04
N GLN A 306 -2.28 35.65 -13.50
CA GLN A 306 -2.86 36.73 -12.68
C GLN A 306 -4.35 36.53 -12.36
N MET A 307 -4.92 35.38 -12.69
CA MET A 307 -6.36 35.15 -12.48
C MET A 307 -6.67 34.78 -11.02
N LYS A 308 -7.96 34.86 -10.69
CA LYS A 308 -8.49 34.29 -9.44
C LYS A 308 -8.81 32.82 -9.68
N VAL A 309 -8.31 31.94 -8.80
CA VAL A 309 -8.53 30.50 -8.86
C VAL A 309 -9.16 30.03 -7.57
N ALA A 310 -10.32 29.40 -7.66
CA ALA A 310 -10.91 28.66 -6.55
C ALA A 310 -10.52 27.17 -6.66
N VAL A 311 -9.82 26.66 -5.65
CA VAL A 311 -9.49 25.25 -5.49
C VAL A 311 -10.46 24.70 -4.46
N ILE A 312 -11.34 23.78 -4.90
CA ILE A 312 -12.49 23.32 -4.11
C ILE A 312 -12.43 21.82 -3.95
N GLY A 313 -12.67 21.33 -2.74
CA GLY A 313 -12.75 19.94 -2.39
C GLY A 313 -11.68 19.48 -1.39
N PRO A 314 -11.99 18.45 -0.58
CA PRO A 314 -11.12 18.02 0.51
C PRO A 314 -9.80 17.42 0.02
N ASN A 315 -9.79 16.72 -1.11
CA ASN A 315 -8.61 16.05 -1.65
C ASN A 315 -7.55 17.03 -2.20
N ALA A 316 -7.91 18.28 -2.45
CA ALA A 316 -7.00 19.24 -3.07
C ALA A 316 -5.77 19.56 -2.21
N ASN A 317 -5.87 19.39 -0.88
CA ASN A 317 -4.79 19.63 0.07
C ASN A 317 -4.56 18.46 1.04
N ASP A 318 -4.87 17.24 0.60
CA ASP A 318 -4.65 16.04 1.41
C ASP A 318 -3.47 15.23 0.86
N SER A 319 -2.32 15.33 1.53
CA SER A 319 -1.12 14.58 1.17
C SER A 319 -1.26 13.08 1.49
N VAL A 320 -1.98 12.73 2.56
CA VAL A 320 -2.13 11.34 3.02
C VAL A 320 -2.98 10.54 2.03
N MET A 321 -4.05 11.14 1.51
CA MET A 321 -4.88 10.52 0.48
C MET A 321 -4.05 10.12 -0.76
N GLN A 322 -3.02 10.90 -1.11
CA GLN A 322 -2.15 10.60 -2.25
C GLN A 322 -1.20 9.42 -2.02
N TRP A 323 -0.99 8.97 -0.78
CA TRP A 323 -0.11 7.82 -0.51
C TRP A 323 -0.74 6.46 -0.82
N GLY A 324 -2.05 6.42 -0.96
CA GLY A 324 -2.80 5.19 -1.18
C GLY A 324 -2.99 4.32 0.07
N ASN A 325 -3.67 3.19 -0.10
CA ASN A 325 -4.04 2.31 1.01
C ASN A 325 -2.86 1.51 1.59
N TYR A 326 -1.77 1.35 0.84
CA TYR A 326 -0.55 0.66 1.33
C TYR A 326 0.49 1.61 1.92
N ASN A 327 0.16 2.89 2.03
CA ASN A 327 0.91 3.93 2.75
C ASN A 327 2.42 3.93 2.47
N GLY A 328 2.79 4.22 1.24
CA GLY A 328 4.17 4.56 0.94
C GLY A 328 4.48 5.99 1.40
N PHE A 329 5.61 6.18 2.06
CA PHE A 329 6.05 7.50 2.50
C PHE A 329 7.04 8.08 1.48
N PRO A 330 6.61 9.00 0.62
CA PRO A 330 7.55 9.76 -0.21
C PRO A 330 8.32 10.75 0.65
N SER A 331 9.49 11.17 0.21
CA SER A 331 10.28 12.22 0.86
C SER A 331 9.53 13.56 0.90
N HIS A 332 8.71 13.79 -0.11
CA HIS A 332 7.83 14.95 -0.24
C HIS A 332 6.58 14.58 -1.05
N THR A 333 5.44 15.12 -0.65
CA THR A 333 4.17 14.97 -1.38
C THR A 333 3.69 16.34 -1.80
N VAL A 334 3.63 16.60 -3.09
CA VAL A 334 3.06 17.84 -3.65
C VAL A 334 1.56 17.67 -3.75
N THR A 335 0.79 18.42 -2.96
CA THR A 335 -0.67 18.45 -3.09
C THR A 335 -1.08 19.26 -4.32
N LEU A 336 -2.31 19.06 -4.82
CA LEU A 336 -2.84 19.85 -5.93
C LEU A 336 -2.80 21.35 -5.62
N LEU A 337 -3.22 21.74 -4.41
CA LEU A 337 -3.20 23.12 -3.95
C LEU A 337 -1.77 23.70 -3.92
N GLU A 338 -0.81 22.95 -3.39
CA GLU A 338 0.60 23.33 -3.35
C GLU A 338 1.17 23.52 -4.77
N GLY A 339 0.91 22.56 -5.67
CA GLY A 339 1.36 22.64 -7.05
C GLY A 339 0.78 23.84 -7.80
N ILE A 340 -0.52 24.16 -7.60
CA ILE A 340 -1.16 25.33 -8.19
C ILE A 340 -0.52 26.61 -7.65
N ARG A 341 -0.32 26.75 -6.35
CA ARG A 341 0.33 27.91 -5.73
C ARG A 341 1.75 28.13 -6.25
N ALA A 342 2.51 27.05 -6.40
CA ALA A 342 3.86 27.10 -6.93
C ALA A 342 3.92 27.56 -8.40
N LYS A 343 2.93 27.15 -9.21
CA LYS A 343 2.86 27.50 -10.65
C LYS A 343 2.26 28.89 -10.89
N LEU A 344 1.42 29.37 -10.00
CA LEU A 344 0.68 30.61 -10.13
C LEU A 344 0.95 31.54 -8.90
N PRO A 345 2.20 31.97 -8.67
CA PRO A 345 2.57 32.72 -7.47
C PRO A 345 1.89 34.10 -7.38
N ASP A 346 1.50 34.67 -8.50
CA ASP A 346 0.87 35.99 -8.60
C ASP A 346 -0.67 35.92 -8.65
N ALA A 347 -1.25 34.72 -8.63
CA ALA A 347 -2.68 34.51 -8.68
C ALA A 347 -3.32 34.62 -7.29
N GLN A 348 -4.55 35.10 -7.24
CA GLN A 348 -5.37 34.97 -6.03
C GLN A 348 -5.95 33.57 -5.94
N ILE A 349 -5.40 32.73 -5.05
CA ILE A 349 -5.85 31.35 -4.88
C ILE A 349 -6.65 31.25 -3.60
N ILE A 350 -7.91 30.83 -3.72
CA ILE A 350 -8.83 30.56 -2.63
C ILE A 350 -8.97 29.05 -2.52
N TYR A 351 -8.77 28.49 -1.34
CA TYR A 351 -9.00 27.07 -1.08
C TYR A 351 -10.16 26.89 -0.12
N GLU A 352 -11.08 25.98 -0.47
CA GLU A 352 -12.23 25.63 0.35
C GLU A 352 -12.49 24.12 0.26
N PRO A 353 -12.37 23.36 1.36
CA PRO A 353 -12.65 21.93 1.36
C PRO A 353 -14.14 21.59 1.17
N VAL A 354 -15.06 22.49 1.52
CA VAL A 354 -16.52 22.41 1.39
C VAL A 354 -17.15 21.29 2.21
N CYS A 355 -16.63 20.08 2.14
CA CYS A 355 -17.16 18.91 2.86
C CYS A 355 -16.03 18.04 3.41
N GLY A 356 -16.36 17.20 4.39
CA GLY A 356 -15.52 16.10 4.82
C GLY A 356 -15.76 14.84 3.96
N TYR A 357 -15.02 13.78 4.26
CA TYR A 357 -15.15 12.49 3.55
C TYR A 357 -16.38 11.67 3.96
N THR A 358 -17.00 12.02 5.10
CA THR A 358 -18.15 11.28 5.65
C THR A 358 -19.09 12.22 6.41
N ASN A 359 -20.40 11.96 6.31
CA ASN A 359 -21.47 12.39 7.24
C ASN A 359 -21.44 13.85 7.69
N ASP A 360 -21.49 14.80 6.78
CA ASP A 360 -21.74 16.24 7.07
C ASP A 360 -20.80 16.86 8.12
N THR A 361 -19.74 16.17 8.51
CA THR A 361 -18.75 16.68 9.48
C THR A 361 -17.48 17.05 8.77
N THR A 362 -17.20 18.35 8.70
CA THR A 362 -15.91 18.85 8.24
C THR A 362 -14.97 19.01 9.44
N LEU A 363 -13.79 18.39 9.36
CA LEU A 363 -12.74 18.56 10.35
C LEU A 363 -11.70 19.54 9.81
N HIS A 364 -11.55 20.66 10.46
CA HIS A 364 -10.48 21.60 10.16
C HIS A 364 -9.29 21.36 11.08
N SER A 365 -8.11 21.19 10.48
CA SER A 365 -6.89 21.09 11.28
C SER A 365 -6.51 22.45 11.85
N LEU A 366 -6.31 22.51 13.17
CA LEU A 366 -5.80 23.68 13.86
C LEU A 366 -4.26 23.68 13.96
N PHE A 367 -3.61 22.77 13.25
CA PHE A 367 -2.15 22.61 13.29
C PHE A 367 -1.40 23.88 12.88
N ASN A 368 -1.93 24.64 11.93
CA ASN A 368 -1.35 25.90 11.46
C ASN A 368 -1.38 27.03 12.51
N GLN A 369 -2.14 26.87 13.58
CA GLN A 369 -2.19 27.77 14.73
C GLN A 369 -1.29 27.27 15.89
N CYS A 370 -0.57 26.18 15.68
CA CYS A 370 0.42 25.63 16.59
C CYS A 370 1.82 26.12 16.20
N SER A 371 2.57 26.65 17.16
CA SER A 371 3.93 27.15 16.93
C SER A 371 4.79 27.01 18.17
N ILE A 372 6.11 26.94 17.99
CA ILE A 372 7.10 26.95 19.06
C ILE A 372 8.30 27.78 18.60
N ASP A 373 8.84 28.61 19.50
CA ASP A 373 9.93 29.55 19.20
C ASP A 373 9.68 30.47 17.99
N GLY A 374 8.40 30.85 17.79
CA GLY A 374 7.98 31.72 16.70
C GLY A 374 7.78 31.02 15.34
N GLU A 375 8.07 29.74 15.22
CA GLU A 375 7.91 28.94 14.01
C GLU A 375 6.71 27.99 14.10
N ALA A 376 6.02 27.76 12.98
CA ALA A 376 4.86 26.88 12.91
C ALA A 376 5.23 25.41 13.16
N GLY A 377 4.33 24.64 13.80
CA GLY A 377 4.42 23.20 13.97
C GLY A 377 4.83 22.73 15.37
N PHE A 378 5.41 21.53 15.44
CA PHE A 378 5.79 20.83 16.66
C PHE A 378 7.28 20.51 16.67
N ASN A 379 7.94 20.64 17.83
CA ASN A 379 9.24 20.05 18.07
C ASN A 379 9.06 18.61 18.57
N ALA A 380 9.75 17.67 17.95
CA ALA A 380 9.78 16.28 18.34
C ALA A 380 11.16 15.91 18.89
N THR A 381 11.20 15.18 19.99
CA THR A 381 12.43 14.62 20.56
C THR A 381 12.22 13.12 20.80
N TYR A 382 13.20 12.31 20.36
CA TYR A 382 13.09 10.86 20.37
C TYR A 382 14.22 10.24 21.20
N TRP A 383 13.91 9.15 21.89
CA TRP A 383 14.86 8.31 22.65
C TRP A 383 14.66 6.84 22.30
N ASN A 384 15.74 6.09 22.11
CA ASN A 384 15.70 4.64 21.92
C ASN A 384 15.64 3.90 23.29
N ASN A 385 14.74 4.34 24.14
CA ASN A 385 14.43 3.72 25.43
C ASN A 385 12.97 4.01 25.82
N ARG A 386 12.53 3.52 26.98
CA ARG A 386 11.16 3.69 27.49
C ARG A 386 11.01 4.79 28.55
N GLU A 387 12.03 5.61 28.76
CA GLU A 387 12.12 6.49 29.93
C GLU A 387 12.04 7.99 29.60
N TYR A 388 11.94 8.39 28.33
CA TYR A 388 11.95 9.79 27.84
C TYR A 388 13.17 10.60 28.36
N LYS A 389 14.31 9.96 28.56
CA LYS A 389 15.53 10.59 29.09
C LYS A 389 16.80 9.93 28.56
N GLY A 390 17.93 10.54 28.89
CA GLY A 390 19.26 10.04 28.48
C GLY A 390 19.64 10.50 27.09
N LYS A 391 20.39 9.68 26.34
CA LYS A 391 20.88 10.05 25.01
C LYS A 391 19.74 10.21 24.02
N ILE A 392 19.60 11.41 23.47
CA ILE A 392 18.65 11.70 22.42
C ILE A 392 19.02 10.93 21.15
N ALA A 393 18.08 10.20 20.57
CA ALA A 393 18.25 9.45 19.34
C ALA A 393 18.07 10.35 18.10
N ALA A 394 17.09 11.25 18.14
CA ALA A 394 16.82 12.22 17.09
C ALA A 394 16.01 13.39 17.64
N THR A 395 16.09 14.53 16.97
CA THR A 395 15.15 15.66 17.09
C THR A 395 14.62 15.99 15.71
N ASP A 396 13.39 16.46 15.63
CA ASP A 396 12.76 16.83 14.37
C ASP A 396 11.85 18.03 14.55
N ARG A 397 11.59 18.75 13.45
CA ARG A 397 10.63 19.83 13.38
C ARG A 397 9.52 19.45 12.44
N LEU A 398 8.35 19.21 13.00
CA LEU A 398 7.16 18.82 12.24
C LEU A 398 6.38 20.09 11.86
N THR A 399 6.49 20.50 10.61
CA THR A 399 5.88 21.74 10.08
C THR A 399 4.53 21.48 9.40
N THR A 400 4.14 20.22 9.24
CA THR A 400 2.85 19.78 8.70
C THR A 400 2.20 18.78 9.65
N PRO A 401 0.87 18.58 9.59
CA PRO A 401 0.22 17.50 10.32
C PRO A 401 0.91 16.16 10.04
N PHE A 402 1.19 15.39 11.08
CA PHE A 402 2.01 14.19 10.97
C PHE A 402 1.20 12.91 11.12
N HIS A 403 1.55 11.95 10.26
CA HIS A 403 1.07 10.59 10.27
C HIS A 403 2.23 9.70 9.85
N PHE A 404 2.83 9.00 10.81
CA PHE A 404 4.09 8.33 10.55
C PHE A 404 3.93 6.99 9.83
N SER A 405 3.06 6.14 10.25
CA SER A 405 2.81 4.88 9.54
C SER A 405 1.60 4.14 10.07
N ALA A 406 0.83 3.56 9.17
CA ALA A 406 -0.27 2.69 9.54
C ALA A 406 0.17 1.24 9.81
N GLU A 407 1.28 0.75 9.25
CA GLU A 407 1.61 -0.69 9.33
C GLU A 407 3.12 -0.95 9.20
N GLY A 408 3.97 -0.16 9.77
CA GLY A 408 5.14 -0.43 9.19
C GLY A 408 6.44 -0.64 9.81
N SER A 409 7.32 -0.70 8.92
CA SER A 409 8.74 -0.71 9.10
C SER A 409 9.32 0.70 9.00
N THR A 410 8.47 1.73 9.14
CA THR A 410 8.88 3.13 9.02
C THR A 410 9.34 3.65 10.36
N VAL A 411 10.57 4.13 10.43
CA VAL A 411 11.08 4.84 11.60
C VAL A 411 10.48 6.24 11.65
N PHE A 412 10.20 6.76 12.84
CA PHE A 412 9.59 8.09 13.00
C PHE A 412 10.58 9.23 12.69
N ALA A 413 11.86 8.98 12.89
CA ALA A 413 12.93 9.87 12.45
C ALA A 413 14.22 9.05 12.22
N PRO A 414 15.19 9.55 11.42
CA PRO A 414 16.48 8.88 11.25
C PRO A 414 17.17 8.63 12.60
N GLY A 415 17.61 7.40 12.83
CA GLY A 415 18.24 6.99 14.09
C GLY A 415 17.29 6.50 15.18
N VAL A 416 15.97 6.58 14.98
CA VAL A 416 14.96 6.05 15.90
C VAL A 416 14.67 4.59 15.56
N GLY A 417 14.55 3.74 16.57
CA GLY A 417 14.22 2.32 16.41
C GLY A 417 12.75 2.10 16.04
N LEU A 418 12.43 0.87 15.63
CA LEU A 418 11.04 0.46 15.34
C LEU A 418 10.28 -0.02 16.59
N LYS A 419 10.99 -0.21 17.71
CA LYS A 419 10.45 -0.64 19.01
C LYS A 419 11.29 -0.10 20.15
N ASN A 420 10.74 -0.13 21.35
CA ASN A 420 11.42 0.33 22.58
C ASN A 420 11.96 1.74 22.45
N PHE A 421 11.12 2.63 21.90
CA PHE A 421 11.45 4.04 21.80
C PHE A 421 10.33 4.91 22.39
N THR A 422 10.69 6.13 22.71
CA THR A 422 9.76 7.17 23.17
C THR A 422 9.94 8.43 22.37
N ALA A 423 8.87 9.23 22.30
CA ALA A 423 8.89 10.54 21.68
C ALA A 423 8.11 11.55 22.53
N ILE A 424 8.56 12.80 22.52
CA ILE A 424 7.80 13.94 23.05
C ILE A 424 7.63 14.95 21.94
N TYR A 425 6.37 15.30 21.67
CA TYR A 425 5.98 16.33 20.72
C TYR A 425 5.48 17.54 21.51
N ARG A 426 6.06 18.73 21.26
CA ARG A 426 5.69 19.96 21.93
C ARG A 426 5.34 21.05 20.95
N SER A 427 4.31 21.81 21.27
CA SER A 427 3.92 23.03 20.59
C SER A 427 3.09 23.92 21.52
N THR A 428 2.89 25.17 21.12
CA THR A 428 1.90 26.05 21.75
C THR A 428 0.84 26.40 20.72
N PHE A 429 -0.40 26.04 21.02
CA PHE A 429 -1.57 26.42 20.23
C PHE A 429 -1.98 27.85 20.58
N ARG A 430 -2.06 28.72 19.55
CA ARG A 430 -2.42 30.12 19.67
C ARG A 430 -3.58 30.44 18.73
N PRO A 431 -4.82 30.19 19.18
CA PRO A 431 -5.99 30.42 18.36
C PRO A 431 -6.24 31.88 18.06
N THR A 432 -6.64 32.12 16.80
CA THR A 432 -7.05 33.47 16.33
C THR A 432 -8.54 33.74 16.56
N ASP A 433 -9.31 32.74 16.86
CA ASP A 433 -10.75 32.74 17.16
C ASP A 433 -11.04 31.92 18.42
N SER A 434 -12.27 31.92 18.89
CA SER A 434 -12.72 31.09 20.00
C SER A 434 -13.57 29.92 19.45
N GLY A 435 -13.43 28.74 20.04
CA GLY A 435 -14.14 27.56 19.57
C GLY A 435 -13.89 26.30 20.39
N ALA A 436 -14.12 25.15 19.77
CA ALA A 436 -13.82 23.85 20.36
C ALA A 436 -12.78 23.10 19.52
N ALA A 437 -11.82 22.48 20.18
CA ALA A 437 -10.81 21.64 19.56
C ALA A 437 -10.86 20.23 20.11
N THR A 438 -10.48 19.27 19.27
CA THR A 438 -10.41 17.85 19.65
C THR A 438 -9.07 17.28 19.24
N PHE A 439 -8.36 16.68 20.19
CA PHE A 439 -7.22 15.84 19.89
C PHE A 439 -7.73 14.48 19.42
N ARG A 440 -7.35 14.12 18.20
CA ARG A 440 -7.74 12.87 17.56
C ARG A 440 -6.49 12.04 17.26
N VAL A 441 -6.50 10.78 17.67
CA VAL A 441 -5.31 9.91 17.64
C VAL A 441 -5.66 8.55 17.07
N MET A 442 -4.71 7.95 16.36
CA MET A 442 -4.66 6.53 15.99
C MET A 442 -3.23 6.06 16.26
N THR A 443 -3.06 4.99 17.02
CA THR A 443 -1.73 4.47 17.37
C THR A 443 -1.80 3.04 17.89
N ASN A 444 -0.76 2.25 17.67
CA ASN A 444 -0.57 0.96 18.31
C ASN A 444 0.36 1.02 19.55
N GLY A 445 0.93 2.19 19.80
CA GLY A 445 1.71 2.50 21.00
C GLY A 445 0.86 3.07 22.14
N GLY A 446 1.51 3.64 23.14
CA GLY A 446 0.89 4.40 24.23
C GLY A 446 1.04 5.91 23.97
N VAL A 447 -0.01 6.67 24.26
CA VAL A 447 0.00 8.14 24.20
C VAL A 447 -0.48 8.73 25.50
N THR A 448 0.19 9.79 25.95
CA THR A 448 -0.23 10.62 27.09
C THR A 448 -0.23 12.06 26.66
N LEU A 449 -1.37 12.74 26.80
CA LEU A 449 -1.56 14.14 26.39
C LEU A 449 -1.58 15.06 27.58
N PHE A 450 -0.79 16.12 27.50
CA PHE A 450 -0.75 17.21 28.49
C PHE A 450 -1.18 18.52 27.82
N LEU A 451 -1.99 19.27 28.53
CA LEU A 451 -2.38 20.63 28.13
C LEU A 451 -2.05 21.59 29.32
N ASN A 452 -1.26 22.62 29.03
CA ASN A 452 -0.75 23.56 30.07
C ASN A 452 -0.09 22.83 31.24
N GLY A 453 0.71 21.80 30.95
CA GLY A 453 1.41 20.99 31.96
C GLY A 453 0.54 19.98 32.74
N LYS A 454 -0.77 20.00 32.57
CA LYS A 454 -1.70 19.07 33.21
C LYS A 454 -1.98 17.88 32.28
N GLN A 455 -1.81 16.66 32.78
CA GLN A 455 -2.23 15.45 32.06
C GLN A 455 -3.77 15.45 31.93
N ILE A 456 -4.25 15.35 30.67
CA ILE A 456 -5.68 15.43 30.34
C ILE A 456 -6.21 14.13 29.72
N ALA A 457 -5.34 13.34 29.11
CA ALA A 457 -5.73 12.04 28.54
C ALA A 457 -4.56 11.07 28.47
N GLU A 458 -4.89 9.79 28.48
CA GLU A 458 -3.96 8.68 28.25
C GLU A 458 -4.69 7.55 27.55
N ALA A 459 -4.03 6.90 26.56
CA ALA A 459 -4.59 5.77 25.86
C ALA A 459 -3.49 4.89 25.25
N THR A 460 -3.83 3.63 24.96
CA THR A 460 -2.94 2.67 24.33
C THR A 460 -3.68 1.88 23.26
N ASN A 461 -2.98 1.52 22.18
CA ASN A 461 -3.49 0.63 21.12
C ASN A 461 -4.84 1.06 20.54
N ILE A 462 -4.91 2.29 20.08
CA ILE A 462 -6.10 2.89 19.43
C ILE A 462 -6.06 2.52 17.95
N LYS A 463 -6.84 1.54 17.53
CA LYS A 463 -6.84 0.99 16.17
C LYS A 463 -7.49 1.89 15.11
N ASN A 464 -8.41 2.76 15.52
CA ASN A 464 -9.12 3.68 14.65
C ASN A 464 -8.93 5.11 15.15
N HIS A 465 -9.07 6.08 14.27
CA HIS A 465 -9.07 7.48 14.68
C HIS A 465 -10.12 7.74 15.76
N THR A 466 -9.65 8.01 16.97
CA THR A 466 -10.48 8.21 18.16
C THR A 466 -10.26 9.60 18.73
N ASN A 467 -11.36 10.24 19.12
CA ASN A 467 -11.32 11.51 19.84
C ASN A 467 -10.77 11.24 21.25
N LEU A 468 -9.55 11.68 21.52
CA LEU A 468 -8.86 11.44 22.77
C LEU A 468 -9.29 12.45 23.86
N TYR A 469 -9.41 13.71 23.47
CA TYR A 469 -9.80 14.81 24.38
C TYR A 469 -10.34 15.99 23.61
N SER A 470 -11.42 16.60 24.10
CA SER A 470 -12.02 17.81 23.55
C SER A 470 -12.05 18.93 24.59
N PHE A 471 -11.79 20.16 24.18
CA PHE A 471 -11.82 21.33 25.05
C PHE A 471 -12.24 22.57 24.28
N ASN A 472 -12.76 23.57 25.02
CA ASN A 472 -13.04 24.89 24.46
C ASN A 472 -11.81 25.78 24.59
N TYR A 473 -11.53 26.53 23.55
CA TYR A 473 -10.42 27.47 23.52
C TYR A 473 -10.93 28.91 23.26
N GLU A 474 -10.14 29.90 23.64
CA GLU A 474 -10.46 31.30 23.51
C GLU A 474 -9.40 32.01 22.66
N ALA A 475 -9.86 32.90 21.78
CA ALA A 475 -8.98 33.73 20.96
C ALA A 475 -7.94 34.49 21.80
N GLY A 476 -6.69 34.49 21.33
CA GLY A 476 -5.58 35.20 21.98
C GLY A 476 -5.00 34.53 23.22
N LYS A 477 -5.60 33.44 23.73
CA LYS A 477 -4.98 32.62 24.78
C LYS A 477 -3.96 31.64 24.18
N SER A 478 -2.96 31.26 24.99
CA SER A 478 -1.98 30.25 24.59
C SER A 478 -2.24 28.96 25.37
N TYR A 479 -2.09 27.82 24.66
CA TYR A 479 -2.28 26.50 25.22
C TYR A 479 -1.05 25.65 24.91
N ASP A 480 -0.26 25.32 25.93
CA ASP A 480 0.90 24.48 25.74
C ASP A 480 0.49 23.02 25.59
N ILE A 481 0.90 22.41 24.51
CA ILE A 481 0.60 21.03 24.16
C ILE A 481 1.88 20.20 24.30
N GLU A 482 1.81 19.12 25.07
CA GLU A 482 2.83 18.08 25.09
C GLU A 482 2.15 16.72 24.87
N LEU A 483 2.54 16.03 23.81
CA LEU A 483 2.14 14.66 23.54
C LEU A 483 3.35 13.76 23.79
N ARG A 484 3.23 12.82 24.73
CA ARG A 484 4.20 11.75 24.96
C ARG A 484 3.76 10.48 24.29
N PHE A 485 4.66 9.87 23.55
CA PHE A 485 4.44 8.61 22.85
C PHE A 485 5.43 7.55 23.29
N ILE A 486 4.97 6.32 23.48
CA ILE A 486 5.80 5.17 23.79
C ILE A 486 5.49 4.00 22.87
N GLN A 487 6.50 3.46 22.22
CA GLN A 487 6.42 2.25 21.41
C GLN A 487 7.19 1.11 22.06
N VAL A 488 6.50 0.03 22.36
CA VAL A 488 7.09 -1.15 23.00
C VAL A 488 7.31 -2.27 21.99
N LYS A 489 6.33 -2.50 21.12
CA LYS A 489 6.34 -3.56 20.11
C LYS A 489 6.88 -3.03 18.78
N ASP A 490 7.20 -3.93 17.86
CA ASP A 490 7.50 -3.58 16.47
C ASP A 490 6.30 -2.93 15.76
N ASN A 491 6.57 -2.29 14.61
CA ASN A 491 5.58 -1.65 13.74
C ASN A 491 4.89 -0.44 14.40
N PRO A 492 5.61 0.64 14.70
CA PRO A 492 5.03 1.85 15.29
C PRO A 492 4.02 2.52 14.33
N THR A 493 2.95 2.99 14.92
CA THR A 493 1.90 3.77 14.25
C THR A 493 1.52 4.95 15.10
#